data_66c6c24426caf29878975fc9ce439fa9
#
_entry.id   66c6c24426caf29878975fc9ce439fa9
#
_cell.length_a   1.000
_cell.length_b   1.000
_cell.length_c   1.000
_cell.angle_alpha   90.00
_cell.angle_beta   90.00
_cell.angle_gamma   90.00
#
_symmetry.space_group_name_H-M   'P 1'
#
loop_
_entity.id
_entity.type
_entity.pdbx_description
1 polymer ?
#
loop_
_entity_poly.entity_id
_entity_poly.type
_entity_poly.pdbx_seq_one_letter_code
_entity_poly.pdbx_strand_id
1 'polypeptide(L)'
;MACSQACEGIAMEIEKKFLVKHLPDNLEGYTKKRISQGYMCTNPVVRIRRSNEEYFLTYKGQGLMAREEHEFPLSAEAFEHMLPKIDGILIDKIRYLIPLDETHTAELDVFQGTLAPLRLVEVEFASIEDAESFVAPDWFGDDVTNSGEYHNSNLSKRG
;
A
#
# COMPACT_ATOMS: atom_id res chain seq x y z
N MET A 1 -19.56 -3.02 37.50
CA MET A 1 -19.72 -3.47 36.11
C MET A 1 -18.39 -3.43 35.41
N ALA A 2 -17.78 -4.56 35.25
CA ALA A 2 -16.52 -4.65 34.52
C ALA A 2 -16.86 -4.58 33.02
N CYS A 3 -16.49 -3.47 32.38
CA CYS A 3 -16.48 -3.38 30.94
C CYS A 3 -15.33 -4.28 30.45
N SER A 4 -15.67 -5.47 29.98
CA SER A 4 -14.70 -6.29 29.27
C SER A 4 -14.47 -5.65 27.90
N GLN A 5 -13.58 -4.66 27.84
CA GLN A 5 -12.96 -4.33 26.58
C GLN A 5 -12.14 -5.55 26.18
N ALA A 6 -12.69 -6.33 25.27
CA ALA A 6 -11.87 -7.24 24.51
C ALA A 6 -10.79 -6.37 23.87
N CYS A 7 -9.54 -6.58 24.26
CA CYS A 7 -8.41 -6.08 23.50
C CYS A 7 -8.50 -6.72 22.12
N GLU A 8 -9.14 -6.04 21.18
CA GLU A 8 -8.98 -6.38 19.79
C GLU A 8 -7.49 -6.30 19.52
N GLY A 9 -6.89 -7.41 19.11
CA GLY A 9 -5.46 -7.48 18.85
C GLY A 9 -5.08 -6.43 17.83
N ILE A 10 -3.95 -5.73 18.07
CA ILE A 10 -3.39 -4.74 17.13
C ILE A 10 -3.21 -5.44 15.78
N ALA A 11 -3.84 -4.90 14.73
CA ALA A 11 -3.63 -5.40 13.37
C ALA A 11 -2.21 -5.02 12.91
N MET A 12 -1.41 -6.03 12.56
CA MET A 12 -0.05 -5.85 12.04
C MET A 12 -0.02 -6.13 10.55
N GLU A 13 0.57 -5.21 9.81
CA GLU A 13 0.87 -5.38 8.39
C GLU A 13 2.34 -5.78 8.25
N ILE A 14 2.58 -6.90 7.56
CA ILE A 14 3.92 -7.39 7.26
C ILE A 14 4.04 -7.48 5.75
N GLU A 15 4.86 -6.63 5.14
CA GLU A 15 5.03 -6.59 3.69
C GLU A 15 6.46 -6.34 3.27
N LYS A 16 6.78 -6.77 2.06
CA LYS A 16 8.01 -6.41 1.36
C LYS A 16 7.68 -5.64 0.09
N LYS A 17 8.58 -4.77 -0.29
CA LYS A 17 8.47 -3.92 -1.48
C LYS A 17 9.69 -4.10 -2.36
N PHE A 18 9.45 -4.20 -3.67
CA PHE A 18 10.50 -4.42 -4.67
C PHE A 18 10.35 -3.44 -5.83
N LEU A 19 11.45 -3.12 -6.45
CA LEU A 19 11.45 -2.54 -7.79
C LEU A 19 10.99 -3.59 -8.81
N VAL A 20 10.66 -3.18 -10.01
CA VAL A 20 10.18 -4.05 -11.08
C VAL A 20 11.17 -4.05 -12.22
N LYS A 21 11.70 -5.24 -12.60
CA LYS A 21 12.62 -5.40 -13.73
C LYS A 21 11.89 -5.27 -15.07
N HIS A 22 10.79 -5.99 -15.20
CA HIS A 22 9.92 -5.96 -16.36
C HIS A 22 8.49 -6.32 -15.95
N LEU A 23 7.52 -5.89 -16.73
CA LEU A 23 6.13 -6.25 -16.46
C LEU A 23 5.89 -7.73 -16.80
N PRO A 24 5.10 -8.44 -15.97
CA PRO A 24 4.68 -9.80 -16.32
C PRO A 24 3.77 -9.80 -17.55
N ASP A 25 3.74 -10.93 -18.26
CA ASP A 25 2.87 -11.13 -19.41
C ASP A 25 1.40 -11.18 -18.99
N ASN A 26 0.50 -10.87 -19.93
CA ASN A 26 -0.95 -10.93 -19.75
C ASN A 26 -1.48 -10.08 -18.58
N LEU A 27 -0.90 -8.92 -18.38
CA LEU A 27 -1.26 -8.01 -17.28
C LEU A 27 -2.76 -7.70 -17.25
N GLU A 28 -3.40 -7.54 -18.42
CA GLU A 28 -4.83 -7.27 -18.54
C GLU A 28 -5.74 -8.41 -18.07
N GLY A 29 -5.20 -9.62 -17.90
CA GLY A 29 -5.94 -10.77 -17.38
C GLY A 29 -6.08 -10.77 -15.85
N TYR A 30 -5.36 -9.89 -15.15
CA TYR A 30 -5.42 -9.80 -13.69
C TYR A 30 -6.43 -8.78 -13.22
N THR A 31 -6.93 -8.98 -12.01
CA THR A 31 -7.78 -7.99 -11.32
C THR A 31 -6.99 -6.71 -11.11
N LYS A 32 -7.58 -5.57 -11.43
CA LYS A 32 -6.97 -4.28 -11.24
C LYS A 32 -7.85 -3.34 -10.42
N LYS A 33 -7.20 -2.46 -9.67
CA LYS A 33 -7.83 -1.40 -8.88
C LYS A 33 -7.24 -0.06 -9.27
N ARG A 34 -8.11 0.90 -9.49
CA ARG A 34 -7.72 2.28 -9.69
C ARG A 34 -7.65 2.97 -8.34
N ILE A 35 -6.45 3.42 -7.94
CA ILE A 35 -6.19 3.97 -6.61
C ILE A 35 -5.77 5.44 -6.74
N SER A 36 -6.44 6.30 -5.97
CA SER A 36 -6.03 7.68 -5.70
C SER A 36 -5.87 7.84 -4.20
N GLN A 37 -4.71 8.30 -3.75
CA GLN A 37 -4.44 8.43 -2.32
C GLN A 37 -3.63 9.67 -1.99
N GLY A 38 -3.94 10.23 -0.83
CA GLY A 38 -3.23 11.38 -0.29
C GLY A 38 -3.00 11.24 1.21
N TYR A 39 -2.03 11.98 1.73
CA TYR A 39 -1.62 11.91 3.13
C TYR A 39 -2.06 13.16 3.89
N MET A 40 -2.79 12.96 4.98
CA MET A 40 -3.12 14.02 5.94
C MET A 40 -1.95 14.29 6.86
N CYS A 41 -1.16 13.25 7.13
CA CYS A 41 0.03 13.27 7.96
C CYS A 41 0.90 12.08 7.55
N THR A 42 2.22 12.23 7.63
CA THR A 42 3.16 11.15 7.28
C THR A 42 3.88 10.54 8.48
N ASN A 43 3.77 11.14 9.66
CA ASN A 43 4.35 10.63 10.90
C ASN A 43 3.47 11.01 12.12
N PRO A 44 2.56 10.16 12.58
CA PRO A 44 2.20 8.86 12.01
C PRO A 44 1.57 8.99 10.62
N VAL A 45 1.51 7.88 9.91
CA VAL A 45 0.83 7.88 8.61
C VAL A 45 -0.68 7.95 8.81
N VAL A 46 -1.29 8.99 8.27
CA VAL A 46 -2.75 9.11 8.14
C VAL A 46 -3.05 9.38 6.67
N ARG A 47 -3.68 8.42 6.03
CA ARG A 47 -3.91 8.41 4.58
C ARG A 47 -5.39 8.33 4.27
N ILE A 48 -5.83 9.08 3.26
CA ILE A 48 -7.13 8.86 2.63
C ILE A 48 -6.91 8.22 1.26
N ARG A 49 -7.77 7.28 0.90
CA ARG A 49 -7.65 6.51 -0.34
C ARG A 49 -9.02 6.28 -0.95
N ARG A 50 -9.10 6.48 -2.25
CA ARG A 50 -10.14 5.91 -3.11
C ARG A 50 -9.57 4.69 -3.80
N SER A 51 -10.26 3.56 -3.74
CA SER A 51 -9.93 2.32 -4.44
C SER A 51 -11.16 1.88 -5.23
N ASN A 52 -11.17 2.08 -6.54
CA ASN A 52 -12.35 1.99 -7.40
C ASN A 52 -13.47 2.90 -6.85
N GLU A 53 -14.57 2.32 -6.36
CA GLU A 53 -15.71 3.06 -5.81
C GLU A 53 -15.76 3.09 -4.29
N GLU A 54 -14.72 2.58 -3.61
CA GLU A 54 -14.64 2.52 -2.16
C GLU A 54 -13.64 3.55 -1.62
N TYR A 55 -13.89 4.04 -0.41
CA TYR A 55 -13.07 5.06 0.22
C TYR A 55 -12.66 4.63 1.62
N PHE A 56 -11.40 4.92 1.97
CA PHE A 56 -10.82 4.49 3.24
C PHE A 56 -9.96 5.58 3.87
N LEU A 57 -9.94 5.58 5.21
CA LEU A 57 -8.92 6.27 6.00
C LEU A 57 -8.05 5.20 6.65
N THR A 58 -6.74 5.33 6.52
CA THR A 58 -5.78 4.39 7.07
C THR A 58 -4.82 5.10 8.00
N TYR A 59 -4.63 4.54 9.19
CA TYR A 59 -3.55 4.90 10.11
C TYR A 59 -2.48 3.81 10.05
N LYS A 60 -1.22 4.22 9.95
CA LYS A 60 -0.07 3.30 10.06
C LYS A 60 0.93 3.84 11.09
N GLY A 61 1.36 2.97 12.00
CA GLY A 61 2.38 3.27 12.98
C GLY A 61 3.79 3.22 12.41
N GLN A 62 4.76 3.21 13.31
CA GLN A 62 6.19 3.16 12.99
C GLN A 62 6.60 1.76 12.51
N GLY A 63 7.63 1.68 11.68
CA GLY A 63 8.21 0.45 11.16
C GLY A 63 8.34 0.47 9.64
N LEU A 64 9.13 -0.46 9.10
CA LEU A 64 9.37 -0.59 7.66
C LEU A 64 8.73 -1.85 7.09
N MET A 65 9.12 -3.02 7.57
CA MET A 65 8.54 -4.29 7.12
C MET A 65 7.28 -4.67 7.91
N ALA A 66 7.28 -4.45 9.23
CA ALA A 66 6.14 -4.76 10.11
C ALA A 66 5.72 -3.51 10.87
N ARG A 67 4.44 -3.18 10.82
CA ARG A 67 3.88 -2.02 11.52
C ARG A 67 2.40 -2.16 11.78
N GLU A 68 1.94 -1.45 12.79
CA GLU A 68 0.52 -1.31 13.11
C GLU A 68 -0.22 -0.66 11.95
N GLU A 69 -1.37 -1.21 11.59
CA GLU A 69 -2.28 -0.66 10.58
C GLU A 69 -3.73 -0.74 11.06
N HIS A 70 -4.44 0.37 10.91
CA HIS A 70 -5.89 0.45 11.12
C HIS A 70 -6.52 1.11 9.91
N GLU A 71 -7.51 0.46 9.33
CA GLU A 71 -8.22 0.96 8.16
C GLU A 71 -9.71 1.09 8.46
N PHE A 72 -10.28 2.24 8.12
CA PHE A 72 -11.67 2.58 8.35
C PHE A 72 -12.34 2.97 7.03
N PRO A 73 -13.56 2.53 6.79
CA PRO A 73 -14.32 3.02 5.63
C PRO A 73 -14.65 4.50 5.78
N LEU A 74 -14.59 5.23 4.66
CA LEU A 74 -15.04 6.61 4.55
C LEU A 74 -16.21 6.71 3.59
N SER A 75 -17.07 7.71 3.78
CA SER A 75 -17.99 8.14 2.75
C SER A 75 -17.25 8.89 1.64
N ALA A 76 -17.80 8.90 0.43
CA ALA A 76 -17.29 9.72 -0.67
C ALA A 76 -17.23 11.21 -0.27
N GLU A 77 -18.23 11.69 0.44
CA GLU A 77 -18.30 13.08 0.92
C GLU A 77 -17.17 13.42 1.89
N ALA A 78 -16.86 12.53 2.84
CA ALA A 78 -15.74 12.71 3.76
C ALA A 78 -14.41 12.72 3.02
N PHE A 79 -14.22 11.83 2.07
CA PHE A 79 -13.02 11.80 1.23
C PHE A 79 -12.83 13.12 0.48
N GLU A 80 -13.88 13.60 -0.18
CA GLU A 80 -13.84 14.86 -0.94
C GLU A 80 -13.58 16.07 -0.02
N HIS A 81 -14.14 16.05 1.20
CA HIS A 81 -13.89 17.10 2.20
C HIS A 81 -12.42 17.14 2.65
N MET A 82 -11.80 15.99 2.79
CA MET A 82 -10.40 15.88 3.21
C MET A 82 -9.42 16.14 2.08
N LEU A 83 -9.81 15.87 0.85
CA LEU A 83 -8.92 15.90 -0.32
C LEU A 83 -8.15 17.21 -0.49
N PRO A 84 -8.73 18.41 -0.33
CA PRO A 84 -7.98 19.65 -0.42
C PRO A 84 -6.99 19.89 0.73
N LYS A 85 -7.03 19.06 1.77
CA LYS A 85 -6.22 19.20 3.00
C LYS A 85 -5.03 18.30 3.03
N ILE A 86 -4.79 17.51 1.99
CA ILE A 86 -3.64 16.60 1.93
C ILE A 86 -2.32 17.36 1.87
N ASP A 87 -1.28 16.76 2.44
CA ASP A 87 0.10 17.20 2.29
C ASP A 87 0.70 16.58 1.01
N GLY A 88 1.49 17.36 0.29
CA GLY A 88 2.15 16.89 -0.93
C GLY A 88 1.17 16.64 -2.08
N ILE A 89 1.46 15.65 -2.89
CA ILE A 89 0.70 15.32 -4.09
C ILE A 89 -0.30 14.19 -3.85
N LEU A 90 -1.39 14.20 -4.61
CA LEU A 90 -2.26 13.05 -4.75
C LEU A 90 -1.55 12.00 -5.62
N ILE A 91 -1.42 10.79 -5.10
CA ILE A 91 -0.82 9.67 -5.82
C ILE A 91 -1.91 8.92 -6.56
N ASP A 92 -1.76 8.83 -7.88
CA ASP A 92 -2.60 8.00 -8.73
C ASP A 92 -1.82 6.80 -9.23
N LYS A 93 -2.42 5.62 -9.11
CA LYS A 93 -1.81 4.37 -9.57
C LYS A 93 -2.87 3.34 -9.95
N ILE A 94 -2.47 2.40 -10.79
CA ILE A 94 -3.25 1.20 -11.08
C ILE A 94 -2.55 0.04 -10.40
N ARG A 95 -3.27 -0.65 -9.53
CA ARG A 95 -2.79 -1.83 -8.81
C ARG A 95 -3.32 -3.08 -9.45
N TYR A 96 -2.42 -3.94 -9.88
CA TYR A 96 -2.75 -5.28 -10.39
C TYR A 96 -2.52 -6.30 -9.29
N LEU A 97 -3.50 -7.18 -9.09
CA LEU A 97 -3.43 -8.27 -8.13
C LEU A 97 -2.99 -9.53 -8.86
N ILE A 98 -1.76 -9.97 -8.64
CA ILE A 98 -1.13 -11.07 -9.37
C ILE A 98 -0.87 -12.22 -8.41
N PRO A 99 -1.66 -13.31 -8.44
CA PRO A 99 -1.40 -14.48 -7.61
C PRO A 99 -0.03 -15.09 -7.97
N LEU A 100 0.82 -15.26 -6.96
CA LEU A 100 2.15 -15.90 -7.13
C LEU A 100 2.10 -17.38 -6.77
N ASP A 101 1.37 -17.71 -5.73
CA ASP A 101 1.11 -19.06 -5.25
C ASP A 101 -0.22 -19.07 -4.45
N GLU A 102 -0.49 -20.15 -3.72
CA GLU A 102 -1.75 -20.29 -2.97
C GLU A 102 -1.90 -19.28 -1.83
N THR A 103 -0.80 -18.72 -1.33
CA THR A 103 -0.80 -17.85 -0.14
C THR A 103 -0.25 -16.44 -0.39
N HIS A 104 0.43 -16.20 -1.52
CA HIS A 104 1.04 -14.92 -1.84
C HIS A 104 0.43 -14.29 -3.08
N THR A 105 0.10 -13.02 -2.97
CA THR A 105 -0.35 -12.18 -4.08
C THR A 105 0.59 -10.99 -4.22
N ALA A 106 1.11 -10.77 -5.42
CA ALA A 106 1.83 -9.56 -5.73
C ALA A 106 0.85 -8.42 -6.01
N GLU A 107 1.06 -7.28 -5.38
CA GLU A 107 0.36 -6.04 -5.66
C GLU A 107 1.28 -5.15 -6.50
N LEU A 108 1.09 -5.19 -7.82
CA LEU A 108 1.89 -4.40 -8.75
C LEU A 108 1.26 -3.03 -8.95
N ASP A 109 1.96 -2.00 -8.51
CA ASP A 109 1.55 -0.60 -8.67
C ASP A 109 2.24 0.03 -9.88
N VAL A 110 1.44 0.42 -10.85
CA VAL A 110 1.88 1.20 -12.00
C VAL A 110 1.42 2.63 -11.77
N PHE A 111 2.37 3.50 -11.45
CA PHE A 111 2.09 4.89 -11.11
C PHE A 111 1.73 5.72 -12.33
N GLN A 112 0.79 6.64 -12.15
CA GLN A 112 0.28 7.54 -13.18
C GLN A 112 0.68 8.98 -12.87
N GLY A 113 0.55 9.87 -13.83
CA GLY A 113 0.78 11.31 -13.63
C GLY A 113 2.21 11.64 -13.23
N THR A 114 2.37 12.41 -12.17
CA THR A 114 3.66 12.95 -11.70
C THR A 114 4.71 11.86 -11.41
N LEU A 115 4.29 10.72 -10.90
CA LEU A 115 5.19 9.63 -10.51
C LEU A 115 5.46 8.62 -11.64
N ALA A 116 4.75 8.71 -12.77
CA ALA A 116 5.05 7.87 -13.92
C ALA A 116 6.48 8.13 -14.41
N PRO A 117 7.23 7.14 -14.85
CA PRO A 117 6.86 5.74 -15.13
C PRO A 117 7.19 4.76 -13.97
N LEU A 118 7.24 5.22 -12.74
CA LEU A 118 7.57 4.39 -11.58
C LEU A 118 6.64 3.17 -11.49
N ARG A 119 7.22 2.02 -11.15
CA ARG A 119 6.52 0.76 -10.89
C ARG A 119 7.12 0.11 -9.66
N LEU A 120 6.25 -0.29 -8.75
CA LEU A 120 6.64 -0.99 -7.52
C LEU A 120 5.76 -2.23 -7.36
N VAL A 121 6.28 -3.23 -6.67
CA VAL A 121 5.50 -4.41 -6.32
C VAL A 121 5.62 -4.67 -4.82
N GLU A 122 4.49 -4.94 -4.19
CA GLU A 122 4.40 -5.28 -2.78
C GLU A 122 3.86 -6.68 -2.62
N VAL A 123 4.32 -7.39 -1.60
CA VAL A 123 3.78 -8.68 -1.18
C VAL A 123 3.56 -8.63 0.31
N GLU A 124 2.34 -8.97 0.74
CA GLU A 124 1.97 -9.06 2.15
C GLU A 124 2.14 -10.50 2.63
N PHE A 125 2.60 -10.66 3.87
CA PHE A 125 2.92 -11.94 4.49
C PHE A 125 2.14 -12.17 5.77
N ALA A 126 1.86 -13.43 6.06
CA ALA A 126 1.17 -13.84 7.28
C ALA A 126 2.05 -13.70 8.53
N SER A 127 3.38 -13.78 8.37
CA SER A 127 4.36 -13.71 9.45
C SER A 127 5.69 -13.17 8.95
N ILE A 128 6.56 -12.78 9.89
CA ILE A 128 7.93 -12.37 9.57
C ILE A 128 8.72 -13.55 8.99
N GLU A 129 8.51 -14.76 9.50
CA GLU A 129 9.15 -15.97 8.98
C GLU A 129 8.77 -16.24 7.51
N ASP A 130 7.49 -16.05 7.19
CA ASP A 130 7.01 -16.17 5.81
C ASP A 130 7.69 -15.12 4.90
N ALA A 131 7.80 -13.88 5.36
CA ALA A 131 8.50 -12.84 4.64
C ALA A 131 9.98 -13.15 4.41
N GLU A 132 10.67 -13.67 5.41
CA GLU A 132 12.10 -14.02 5.32
C GLU A 132 12.38 -15.18 4.39
N SER A 133 11.44 -16.12 4.27
CA SER A 133 11.56 -17.30 3.39
C SER A 133 11.10 -17.06 1.95
N PHE A 134 10.53 -15.89 1.67
CA PHE A 134 9.99 -15.56 0.36
C PHE A 134 11.07 -15.47 -0.70
N VAL A 135 10.84 -16.16 -1.83
CA VAL A 135 11.71 -16.11 -3.02
C VAL A 135 10.98 -15.33 -4.10
N ALA A 136 11.54 -14.19 -4.46
CA ALA A 136 10.92 -13.30 -5.45
C ALA A 136 10.96 -13.92 -6.86
N PRO A 137 9.88 -13.78 -7.65
CA PRO A 137 9.91 -14.10 -9.08
C PRO A 137 10.94 -13.28 -9.84
N ASP A 138 11.33 -13.76 -11.02
CA ASP A 138 12.39 -13.11 -11.85
C ASP A 138 12.01 -11.71 -12.37
N TRP A 139 10.76 -11.36 -12.42
CA TRP A 139 10.34 -10.03 -12.84
C TRP A 139 10.43 -8.98 -11.73
N PHE A 140 10.63 -9.39 -10.48
CA PHE A 140 10.93 -8.48 -9.37
C PHE A 140 12.37 -7.97 -9.50
N GLY A 141 12.58 -6.71 -9.15
CA GLY A 141 13.90 -6.11 -9.03
C GLY A 141 14.39 -6.12 -7.59
N ASP A 142 15.18 -5.11 -7.23
CA ASP A 142 15.77 -4.98 -5.91
C ASP A 142 14.72 -4.88 -4.81
N ASP A 143 15.00 -5.53 -3.67
CA ASP A 143 14.22 -5.36 -2.45
C ASP A 143 14.50 -3.98 -1.86
N VAL A 144 13.49 -3.14 -1.83
CA VAL A 144 13.55 -1.77 -1.31
C VAL A 144 12.70 -1.59 -0.05
N THR A 145 12.36 -2.68 0.62
CA THR A 145 11.54 -2.68 1.83
C THR A 145 12.05 -1.72 2.89
N ASN A 146 13.36 -1.71 3.11
CA ASN A 146 14.02 -0.89 4.12
C ASN A 146 14.48 0.48 3.59
N SER A 147 14.21 0.78 2.34
CA SER A 147 14.47 2.09 1.74
C SER A 147 13.24 2.98 1.87
N GLY A 148 13.27 3.93 2.78
CA GLY A 148 12.16 4.87 2.97
C GLY A 148 11.79 5.65 1.71
N GLU A 149 12.69 5.77 0.75
CA GLU A 149 12.50 6.51 -0.50
C GLU A 149 11.27 6.07 -1.29
N TYR A 150 10.98 4.75 -1.31
CA TYR A 150 9.87 4.18 -2.08
C TYR A 150 8.58 3.97 -1.27
N HIS A 151 8.52 4.38 -0.01
CA HIS A 151 7.28 4.41 0.73
C HIS A 151 6.33 5.46 0.14
N ASN A 152 5.06 5.12 -0.01
CA ASN A 152 4.07 6.03 -0.62
C ASN A 152 4.01 7.38 0.10
N SER A 153 4.17 7.41 1.43
CA SER A 153 4.21 8.65 2.20
C SER A 153 5.37 9.58 1.79
N ASN A 154 6.51 9.01 1.39
CA ASN A 154 7.63 9.78 0.87
C ASN A 154 7.46 10.11 -0.61
N LEU A 155 6.86 9.22 -1.40
CA LEU A 155 6.52 9.49 -2.79
C LEU A 155 5.56 10.67 -2.92
N SER A 156 4.66 10.86 -1.97
CA SER A 156 3.73 11.98 -1.95
C SER A 156 4.40 13.35 -1.86
N LYS A 157 5.66 13.40 -1.46
CA LYS A 157 6.46 14.62 -1.34
C LYS A 157 7.25 14.98 -2.59
N ARG A 158 7.20 14.13 -3.64
CA ARG A 158 7.96 14.32 -4.89
C ARG A 158 7.29 15.28 -5.89
N GLY A 159 6.19 15.85 -5.51
CA GLY A 159 5.46 16.79 -6.37
C GLY A 159 6.14 18.12 -6.60
#